data_1565a3869c2436ededba6174b9c6e9ba
#
_entry.id   1565a3869c2436ededba6174b9c6e9ba
#
_cell.length_a   1.000
_cell.length_b   1.000
_cell.length_c   1.000
_cell.angle_alpha   90.00
_cell.angle_beta   90.00
_cell.angle_gamma   90.00
#
_symmetry.space_group_name_H-M   'P 1'
#
loop_
_entity.id
_entity.type
_entity.pdbx_description
1 polymer ?
#
loop_
_entity_poly.entity_id
_entity_poly.type
_entity_poly.pdbx_seq_one_letter_code
_entity_poly.pdbx_strand_id
1 'polypeptide(L)'
;MRTKLNFWLLAAVLFLGCSTALWGQNAQAYIPVEQLPDLIQCLPPPPAKDSPAFQYDKQRYKWGKQQRKNAERAATAKRDAVWTDEALMTEFSVPFGMELSARETPAIWNVVVRGYRTVNQMRVAPKAHYQRIRPFVYFKEPTLTGEDDALRGEGSYPSGHTLRATAAALILAQINPAAANAIFARAWEAGESRVIAGCHWQSDVDATRVGASFGVSVLQTCPEFQADLAKAREEFQRLSIGRDYFVSVTDVVPDVILEIRYFGTYNFVGERIDGYRAPTALLTKEAAAALKAVSDDVMAQGYRLKIYDAYRPQCAVDHFVRWAANVSDTRMKTYFYPNLDKSVLFDQLYIMEKSGHTRGSTVDLTLFDMATEKELDMGGTFDWFGPESHPDYKEGLTPEQYANRMILREAMLRHGFKPLETEWWHFTLGEEPFPDRYFNFPVE
;
A
#
# COMPACT_ATOMS: atom_id res chain seq x y z
N MET A 1 67.36 28.54 -24.29
CA MET A 1 66.68 27.27 -24.39
C MET A 1 65.99 27.06 -23.06
N ARG A 2 64.71 27.31 -23.00
CA ARG A 2 63.84 27.17 -21.77
C ARG A 2 62.68 26.24 -22.15
N THR A 3 62.72 25.03 -21.60
CA THR A 3 61.64 24.02 -21.68
C THR A 3 60.54 24.35 -20.68
N LYS A 4 59.31 24.53 -21.16
CA LYS A 4 58.13 24.72 -20.31
C LYS A 4 57.54 23.34 -20.00
N LEU A 5 57.46 23.06 -18.71
CA LEU A 5 56.78 21.89 -18.14
C LEU A 5 55.29 22.25 -17.93
N ASN A 6 54.40 21.57 -18.65
CA ASN A 6 52.96 21.72 -18.45
C ASN A 6 52.48 20.70 -17.41
N PHE A 7 52.02 21.19 -16.26
CA PHE A 7 51.32 20.40 -15.25
C PHE A 7 49.85 20.28 -15.66
N TRP A 8 49.38 19.06 -15.94
CA TRP A 8 47.95 18.73 -16.00
C TRP A 8 47.50 18.22 -14.64
N LEU A 9 46.67 19.01 -13.93
CA LEU A 9 45.94 18.60 -12.76
C LEU A 9 44.71 17.78 -13.22
N LEU A 10 44.76 16.47 -12.96
CA LEU A 10 43.57 15.61 -13.01
C LEU A 10 42.72 15.87 -11.75
N ALA A 11 41.61 16.57 -11.90
CA ALA A 11 40.56 16.61 -10.90
C ALA A 11 39.70 15.32 -11.02
N ALA A 12 39.93 14.38 -10.09
CA ALA A 12 39.05 13.23 -9.93
C ALA A 12 37.78 13.69 -9.24
N VAL A 13 36.70 13.88 -10.01
CA VAL A 13 35.34 14.05 -9.49
C VAL A 13 34.83 12.68 -9.06
N LEU A 14 34.81 12.43 -7.76
CA LEU A 14 34.12 11.31 -7.16
C LEU A 14 32.61 11.54 -7.32
N PHE A 15 32.04 10.95 -8.35
CA PHE A 15 30.59 10.73 -8.44
C PHE A 15 30.23 9.65 -7.42
N LEU A 16 29.75 10.07 -6.25
CA LEU A 16 28.93 9.21 -5.40
C LEU A 16 27.60 8.96 -6.14
N GLY A 17 27.61 7.95 -7.00
CA GLY A 17 26.42 7.42 -7.61
C GLY A 17 25.54 6.82 -6.55
N CYS A 18 24.47 7.53 -6.21
CA CYS A 18 23.31 6.95 -5.54
C CYS A 18 22.77 5.89 -6.50
N SER A 19 23.16 4.63 -6.31
CA SER A 19 22.58 3.50 -7.04
C SER A 19 21.18 3.28 -6.49
N THR A 20 20.19 3.96 -7.11
CA THR A 20 18.82 3.46 -7.11
C THR A 20 18.88 2.09 -7.80
N ALA A 21 18.90 1.04 -6.99
CA ALA A 21 18.80 -0.32 -7.48
C ALA A 21 17.51 -0.41 -8.30
N LEU A 22 17.66 -0.51 -9.61
CA LEU A 22 16.62 -0.94 -10.55
C LEU A 22 16.24 -2.39 -10.19
N TRP A 23 15.32 -2.53 -9.26
CA TRP A 23 14.65 -3.78 -8.91
C TRP A 23 13.60 -4.09 -9.98
N GLY A 24 14.01 -4.71 -11.04
CA GLY A 24 13.06 -5.16 -12.07
C GLY A 24 13.77 -5.50 -13.36
N GLN A 25 13.93 -6.75 -13.63
CA GLN A 25 13.75 -7.47 -14.89
C GLN A 25 14.53 -8.79 -15.04
N ASN A 26 15.47 -9.19 -14.14
CA ASN A 26 16.12 -10.51 -14.21
C ASN A 26 16.38 -11.11 -12.82
N ALA A 27 15.35 -11.25 -11.98
CA ALA A 27 15.50 -12.06 -10.78
C ALA A 27 15.71 -13.52 -11.22
N GLN A 28 16.93 -14.03 -11.00
CA GLN A 28 17.29 -15.42 -11.29
C GLN A 28 16.39 -16.36 -10.49
N ALA A 29 16.02 -17.50 -11.05
CA ALA A 29 15.27 -18.53 -10.35
C ALA A 29 15.95 -18.92 -9.03
N TYR A 30 15.17 -19.30 -7.99
CA TYR A 30 15.73 -19.77 -6.72
C TYR A 30 16.52 -21.07 -6.88
N ILE A 31 16.03 -21.96 -7.74
CA ILE A 31 16.65 -23.26 -8.04
C ILE A 31 16.57 -23.50 -9.55
N PRO A 32 17.57 -24.17 -10.13
CA PRO A 32 17.55 -24.57 -11.54
C PRO A 32 16.37 -25.53 -11.83
N VAL A 33 15.88 -25.52 -13.06
CA VAL A 33 14.73 -26.35 -13.45
C VAL A 33 15.01 -27.86 -13.29
N GLU A 34 16.25 -28.29 -13.42
CA GLU A 34 16.70 -29.69 -13.27
C GLU A 34 16.57 -30.19 -11.82
N GLN A 35 16.48 -29.31 -10.85
CA GLN A 35 16.27 -29.62 -9.43
C GLN A 35 14.79 -29.57 -9.02
N LEU A 36 13.91 -29.12 -9.94
CA LEU A 36 12.48 -29.13 -9.73
C LEU A 36 11.89 -30.50 -10.10
N PRO A 37 10.70 -30.86 -9.53
CA PRO A 37 10.00 -32.08 -9.91
C PRO A 37 9.69 -32.13 -11.44
N ASP A 38 10.00 -33.26 -12.08
CA ASP A 38 9.60 -33.51 -13.44
C ASP A 38 8.10 -33.87 -13.51
N LEU A 39 7.29 -32.92 -14.01
CA LEU A 39 5.84 -33.10 -14.10
C LEU A 39 5.42 -34.22 -15.06
N ILE A 40 6.30 -34.71 -15.92
CA ILE A 40 6.02 -35.88 -16.78
C ILE A 40 5.99 -37.14 -15.93
N GLN A 41 6.88 -37.22 -14.93
CA GLN A 41 7.00 -38.41 -14.07
C GLN A 41 6.02 -38.39 -12.88
N CYS A 42 5.71 -37.22 -12.32
CA CYS A 42 4.95 -37.13 -11.10
C CYS A 42 3.46 -36.77 -11.26
N LEU A 43 3.02 -36.38 -12.47
CA LEU A 43 1.62 -36.13 -12.74
C LEU A 43 1.05 -37.20 -13.68
N PRO A 44 -0.25 -37.56 -13.57
CA PRO A 44 -0.89 -38.42 -14.55
C PRO A 44 -0.84 -37.75 -15.94
N PRO A 45 -0.70 -38.55 -17.01
CA PRO A 45 -0.76 -37.99 -18.37
C PRO A 45 -2.13 -37.38 -18.66
N PRO A 46 -2.22 -36.46 -19.64
CA PRO A 46 -3.52 -35.93 -20.06
C PRO A 46 -4.48 -37.04 -20.47
N PRO A 47 -5.81 -36.89 -20.20
CA PRO A 47 -6.79 -37.92 -20.49
C PRO A 47 -6.79 -38.37 -21.95
N ALA A 48 -6.87 -39.69 -22.19
CA ALA A 48 -7.04 -40.25 -23.52
C ALA A 48 -8.38 -39.83 -24.14
N LYS A 49 -8.43 -39.63 -25.46
CA LYS A 49 -9.60 -39.09 -26.19
C LYS A 49 -10.91 -39.84 -25.94
N ASP A 50 -10.83 -41.13 -25.70
CA ASP A 50 -12.01 -42.01 -25.50
C ASP A 50 -12.34 -42.21 -24.00
N SER A 51 -11.60 -41.62 -23.10
CA SER A 51 -11.77 -41.80 -21.66
C SER A 51 -12.95 -40.98 -21.10
N PRO A 52 -13.58 -41.46 -20.01
CA PRO A 52 -14.58 -40.68 -19.27
C PRO A 52 -14.04 -39.30 -18.81
N ALA A 53 -12.77 -39.23 -18.44
CA ALA A 53 -12.12 -37.99 -18.04
C ALA A 53 -12.06 -36.94 -19.17
N PHE A 54 -11.85 -37.41 -20.43
CA PHE A 54 -11.91 -36.48 -21.56
C PHE A 54 -13.36 -36.09 -21.92
N GLN A 55 -14.34 -36.92 -21.66
CA GLN A 55 -15.75 -36.51 -21.78
C GLN A 55 -16.10 -35.43 -20.77
N TYR A 56 -15.59 -35.54 -19.55
CA TYR A 56 -15.71 -34.49 -18.53
C TYR A 56 -15.04 -33.18 -18.97
N ASP A 57 -13.84 -33.23 -19.52
CA ASP A 57 -13.16 -32.05 -20.09
C ASP A 57 -14.04 -31.32 -21.11
N LYS A 58 -14.71 -32.09 -22.03
CA LYS A 58 -15.63 -31.50 -23.02
C LYS A 58 -16.88 -30.86 -22.35
N GLN A 59 -17.40 -31.48 -21.30
CA GLN A 59 -18.51 -30.89 -20.53
C GLN A 59 -18.10 -29.60 -19.84
N ARG A 60 -16.92 -29.58 -19.24
CA ARG A 60 -16.36 -28.36 -18.59
C ARG A 60 -16.07 -27.25 -19.59
N TYR A 61 -15.62 -27.54 -20.80
CA TYR A 61 -15.50 -26.54 -21.86
C TYR A 61 -16.87 -25.92 -22.21
N LYS A 62 -17.92 -26.73 -22.37
CA LYS A 62 -19.28 -26.22 -22.61
C LYS A 62 -19.79 -25.36 -21.45
N TRP A 63 -19.55 -25.77 -20.21
CA TRP A 63 -19.85 -24.99 -19.01
C TRP A 63 -19.10 -23.66 -19.04
N GLY A 64 -17.82 -23.65 -19.36
CA GLY A 64 -17.00 -22.42 -19.45
C GLY A 64 -17.58 -21.42 -20.45
N LYS A 65 -18.07 -21.90 -21.62
CA LYS A 65 -18.77 -21.05 -22.59
C LYS A 65 -20.07 -20.43 -22.02
N GLN A 66 -20.81 -21.18 -21.20
CA GLN A 66 -22.01 -20.63 -20.55
C GLN A 66 -21.65 -19.52 -19.56
N GLN A 67 -20.54 -19.66 -18.81
CA GLN A 67 -20.06 -18.64 -17.86
C GLN A 67 -19.69 -17.31 -18.54
N ARG A 68 -19.33 -17.33 -19.84
CA ARG A 68 -19.06 -16.08 -20.60
C ARG A 68 -20.28 -15.16 -20.71
N LYS A 69 -21.50 -15.66 -20.46
CA LYS A 69 -22.74 -14.85 -20.45
C LYS A 69 -22.83 -13.93 -19.23
N ASN A 70 -22.15 -14.27 -18.15
CA ASN A 70 -21.97 -13.36 -17.00
C ASN A 70 -20.84 -12.38 -17.34
N ALA A 71 -21.18 -11.10 -17.49
CA ALA A 71 -20.25 -10.06 -17.93
C ALA A 71 -19.07 -9.88 -16.94
N GLU A 72 -19.34 -9.95 -15.65
CA GLU A 72 -18.32 -9.82 -14.59
C GLU A 72 -17.35 -11.00 -14.64
N ARG A 73 -17.87 -12.23 -14.70
CA ARG A 73 -17.03 -13.44 -14.79
C ARG A 73 -16.21 -13.48 -16.08
N ALA A 74 -16.77 -13.01 -17.19
CA ALA A 74 -16.05 -12.88 -18.45
C ALA A 74 -14.93 -11.82 -18.37
N ALA A 75 -15.19 -10.70 -17.72
CA ALA A 75 -14.20 -9.67 -17.49
C ALA A 75 -13.04 -10.18 -16.61
N THR A 76 -13.34 -10.90 -15.52
CA THR A 76 -12.33 -11.55 -14.68
C THR A 76 -11.48 -12.53 -15.49
N ALA A 77 -12.10 -13.38 -16.33
CA ALA A 77 -11.34 -14.31 -17.16
C ALA A 77 -10.40 -13.62 -18.17
N LYS A 78 -10.77 -12.42 -18.64
CA LYS A 78 -9.90 -11.59 -19.49
C LYS A 78 -8.74 -10.97 -18.69
N ARG A 79 -8.96 -10.46 -17.47
CA ARG A 79 -7.89 -9.97 -16.61
C ARG A 79 -6.89 -11.07 -16.26
N ASP A 80 -7.38 -12.26 -15.91
CA ASP A 80 -6.56 -13.44 -15.61
C ASP A 80 -5.72 -13.94 -16.80
N ALA A 81 -6.04 -13.53 -18.02
CA ALA A 81 -5.26 -13.85 -19.21
C ALA A 81 -4.01 -12.98 -19.38
N VAL A 82 -3.95 -11.81 -18.72
CA VAL A 82 -2.81 -10.90 -18.85
C VAL A 82 -1.56 -11.54 -18.25
N TRP A 83 -0.51 -11.68 -19.09
CA TRP A 83 0.71 -12.39 -18.72
C TRP A 83 1.79 -11.44 -18.17
N THR A 84 1.48 -10.62 -17.17
CA THR A 84 2.47 -9.82 -16.46
C THR A 84 2.47 -10.15 -14.97
N ASP A 85 3.52 -9.75 -14.26
CA ASP A 85 3.62 -9.96 -12.81
C ASP A 85 2.67 -9.00 -12.10
N GLU A 86 2.60 -7.76 -12.58
CA GLU A 86 1.73 -6.72 -12.06
C GLU A 86 0.26 -7.15 -12.10
N ALA A 87 -0.19 -7.70 -13.24
CA ALA A 87 -1.56 -8.16 -13.37
C ALA A 87 -1.88 -9.29 -12.38
N LEU A 88 -0.98 -10.28 -12.25
CA LEU A 88 -1.17 -11.37 -11.30
C LEU A 88 -1.21 -10.88 -9.85
N MET A 89 -0.26 -10.04 -9.45
CA MET A 89 -0.17 -9.55 -8.08
C MET A 89 -1.33 -8.61 -7.72
N THR A 90 -1.76 -7.76 -8.66
CA THR A 90 -2.95 -6.90 -8.49
C THR A 90 -4.20 -7.72 -8.16
N GLU A 91 -4.44 -8.83 -8.88
CA GLU A 91 -5.59 -9.69 -8.64
C GLU A 91 -5.55 -10.43 -7.28
N PHE A 92 -4.37 -10.52 -6.64
CA PHE A 92 -4.22 -11.04 -5.28
C PHE A 92 -4.24 -9.95 -4.20
N SER A 93 -4.18 -8.66 -4.53
CA SER A 93 -4.11 -7.58 -3.54
C SER A 93 -5.32 -7.57 -2.59
N VAL A 94 -6.54 -7.61 -3.13
CA VAL A 94 -7.77 -7.66 -2.31
C VAL A 94 -7.85 -8.94 -1.48
N PRO A 95 -7.67 -10.16 -2.03
CA PRO A 95 -7.67 -11.38 -1.23
C PRO A 95 -6.59 -11.44 -0.15
N PHE A 96 -5.43 -10.81 -0.37
CA PHE A 96 -4.32 -10.75 0.58
C PHE A 96 -4.54 -9.73 1.70
N GLY A 97 -5.36 -8.69 1.45
CA GLY A 97 -5.70 -7.64 2.41
C GLY A 97 -4.78 -6.42 2.38
N MET A 98 -3.92 -6.29 1.35
CA MET A 98 -3.14 -5.08 1.08
C MET A 98 -2.70 -5.00 -0.38
N GLU A 99 -2.29 -3.81 -0.83
CA GLU A 99 -1.74 -3.62 -2.18
C GLU A 99 -0.42 -4.40 -2.34
N LEU A 100 -0.36 -5.23 -3.37
CA LEU A 100 0.83 -6.02 -3.73
C LEU A 100 1.50 -5.40 -4.96
N SER A 101 2.56 -4.65 -4.73
CA SER A 101 3.34 -4.02 -5.80
C SER A 101 4.84 -4.02 -5.48
N ALA A 102 5.67 -3.87 -6.51
CA ALA A 102 7.12 -3.76 -6.32
C ALA A 102 7.53 -2.52 -5.49
N ARG A 103 6.68 -1.49 -5.47
CA ARG A 103 6.91 -0.25 -4.73
C ARG A 103 6.48 -0.34 -3.27
N GLU A 104 5.25 -0.82 -3.01
CA GLU A 104 4.65 -0.78 -1.68
C GLU A 104 5.01 -2.00 -0.82
N THR A 105 5.24 -3.15 -1.46
CA THR A 105 5.53 -4.43 -0.80
C THR A 105 6.74 -5.14 -1.44
N PRO A 106 7.92 -4.51 -1.52
CA PRO A 106 9.06 -5.02 -2.29
C PRO A 106 9.55 -6.41 -1.86
N ALA A 107 9.55 -6.74 -0.57
CA ALA A 107 9.99 -8.06 -0.10
C ALA A 107 8.95 -9.14 -0.42
N ILE A 108 7.66 -8.86 -0.23
CA ILE A 108 6.57 -9.78 -0.62
C ILE A 108 6.57 -9.97 -2.15
N TRP A 109 6.68 -8.87 -2.90
CA TRP A 109 6.78 -8.92 -4.35
C TRP A 109 7.91 -9.81 -4.81
N ASN A 110 9.12 -9.60 -4.28
CA ASN A 110 10.31 -10.37 -4.68
C ASN A 110 10.11 -11.87 -4.46
N VAL A 111 9.74 -12.29 -3.25
CA VAL A 111 9.62 -13.74 -2.95
C VAL A 111 8.51 -14.41 -3.74
N VAL A 112 7.38 -13.74 -3.94
CA VAL A 112 6.22 -14.31 -4.68
C VAL A 112 6.53 -14.41 -6.16
N VAL A 113 7.00 -13.31 -6.78
CA VAL A 113 7.27 -13.26 -8.22
C VAL A 113 8.41 -14.20 -8.59
N ARG A 114 9.51 -14.16 -7.86
CA ARG A 114 10.64 -15.04 -8.10
C ARG A 114 10.27 -16.51 -7.84
N GLY A 115 9.50 -16.78 -6.77
CA GLY A 115 9.04 -18.11 -6.40
C GLY A 115 8.14 -18.75 -7.48
N TYR A 116 7.07 -18.07 -7.90
CA TYR A 116 6.21 -18.64 -8.93
C TYR A 116 6.89 -18.70 -10.31
N ARG A 117 7.79 -17.77 -10.65
CA ARG A 117 8.58 -17.86 -11.88
C ARG A 117 9.47 -19.09 -11.90
N THR A 118 10.10 -19.43 -10.75
CA THR A 118 10.89 -20.64 -10.58
C THR A 118 10.02 -21.88 -10.84
N VAL A 119 8.89 -22.00 -10.15
CA VAL A 119 7.97 -23.15 -10.30
C VAL A 119 7.41 -23.23 -11.71
N ASN A 120 7.12 -22.12 -12.36
CA ASN A 120 6.51 -22.09 -13.70
C ASN A 120 7.41 -22.65 -14.80
N GLN A 121 8.70 -22.80 -14.57
CA GLN A 121 9.60 -23.48 -15.52
C GLN A 121 9.21 -24.94 -15.72
N MET A 122 8.64 -25.60 -14.70
CA MET A 122 8.22 -27.00 -14.74
C MET A 122 7.21 -27.31 -15.86
N ARG A 123 6.50 -26.30 -16.40
CA ARG A 123 5.52 -26.48 -17.49
C ARG A 123 6.14 -26.77 -18.86
N VAL A 124 7.41 -26.44 -19.08
CA VAL A 124 8.03 -26.43 -20.41
C VAL A 124 8.17 -27.83 -20.97
N ALA A 125 8.79 -28.74 -20.24
CA ALA A 125 9.02 -30.11 -20.67
C ALA A 125 7.72 -30.89 -20.96
N PRO A 126 6.70 -30.93 -20.07
CA PRO A 126 5.47 -31.64 -20.34
C PRO A 126 4.65 -31.01 -21.50
N LYS A 127 4.68 -29.68 -21.69
CA LYS A 127 4.05 -29.07 -22.86
C LYS A 127 4.66 -29.56 -24.17
N ALA A 128 5.98 -29.63 -24.23
CA ALA A 128 6.73 -30.15 -25.37
C ALA A 128 6.51 -31.65 -25.55
N HIS A 129 6.42 -32.42 -24.47
CA HIS A 129 6.24 -33.88 -24.51
C HIS A 129 4.85 -34.30 -24.99
N TYR A 130 3.78 -33.75 -24.40
CA TYR A 130 2.41 -34.18 -24.69
C TYR A 130 1.80 -33.50 -25.90
N GLN A 131 2.22 -32.30 -26.29
CA GLN A 131 1.68 -31.53 -27.43
C GLN A 131 0.14 -31.53 -27.48
N ARG A 132 -0.50 -31.51 -26.29
CA ARG A 132 -1.96 -31.67 -26.17
C ARG A 132 -2.68 -30.54 -26.89
N ILE A 133 -3.63 -30.94 -27.78
CA ILE A 133 -4.44 -29.97 -28.53
C ILE A 133 -5.33 -29.17 -27.57
N ARG A 134 -5.32 -27.84 -27.71
CA ARG A 134 -6.14 -26.92 -26.89
C ARG A 134 -7.63 -27.02 -27.24
N PRO A 135 -8.55 -26.72 -26.27
CA PRO A 135 -9.99 -26.80 -26.50
C PRO A 135 -10.45 -25.96 -27.70
N PHE A 136 -10.04 -24.72 -27.82
CA PHE A 136 -10.43 -23.84 -28.92
C PHE A 136 -9.98 -24.36 -30.29
N VAL A 137 -8.83 -25.01 -30.35
CA VAL A 137 -8.36 -25.68 -31.59
C VAL A 137 -9.20 -26.91 -31.89
N TYR A 138 -9.48 -27.73 -30.85
CA TYR A 138 -10.28 -28.97 -30.99
C TYR A 138 -11.70 -28.68 -31.49
N PHE A 139 -12.34 -27.63 -30.96
CA PHE A 139 -13.70 -27.25 -31.34
C PHE A 139 -13.77 -26.28 -32.52
N LYS A 140 -12.62 -25.78 -33.01
CA LYS A 140 -12.50 -24.77 -34.08
C LYS A 140 -13.28 -23.49 -33.73
N GLU A 141 -13.17 -23.03 -32.50
CA GLU A 141 -13.86 -21.85 -31.98
C GLU A 141 -12.84 -20.85 -31.44
N PRO A 142 -13.13 -19.53 -31.42
CA PRO A 142 -12.20 -18.56 -30.86
C PRO A 142 -12.17 -18.61 -29.31
N THR A 143 -11.04 -18.19 -28.71
CA THR A 143 -10.95 -17.98 -27.29
C THR A 143 -11.74 -16.73 -26.88
N LEU A 144 -12.06 -16.61 -25.59
CA LEU A 144 -12.64 -15.38 -25.03
C LEU A 144 -11.63 -14.21 -25.01
N THR A 145 -10.35 -14.53 -25.02
CA THR A 145 -9.23 -13.62 -24.68
C THR A 145 -8.44 -13.15 -25.89
N GLY A 146 -8.72 -13.70 -27.08
CA GLY A 146 -8.02 -13.35 -28.33
C GLY A 146 -6.58 -13.85 -28.43
N GLU A 147 -6.18 -14.82 -27.58
CA GLU A 147 -4.83 -15.41 -27.55
C GLU A 147 -4.61 -16.51 -28.61
N ASP A 148 -5.54 -16.68 -29.55
CA ASP A 148 -5.62 -17.85 -30.46
C ASP A 148 -4.33 -18.10 -31.22
N ASP A 149 -3.76 -17.09 -31.86
CA ASP A 149 -2.56 -17.24 -32.69
C ASP A 149 -1.33 -17.56 -31.86
N ALA A 150 -1.20 -16.93 -30.68
CA ALA A 150 -0.06 -17.13 -29.76
C ALA A 150 -0.09 -18.55 -29.16
N LEU A 151 -1.29 -19.14 -28.97
CA LEU A 151 -1.47 -20.40 -28.27
C LEU A 151 -1.64 -21.61 -29.20
N ARG A 152 -1.93 -21.39 -30.49
CA ARG A 152 -2.29 -22.46 -31.44
C ARG A 152 -1.24 -23.54 -31.59
N GLY A 153 0.03 -23.18 -31.58
CA GLY A 153 1.18 -24.06 -31.72
C GLY A 153 1.75 -24.60 -30.40
N GLU A 154 1.19 -24.19 -29.26
CA GLU A 154 1.69 -24.57 -27.94
C GLU A 154 0.77 -25.60 -27.27
N GLY A 155 1.35 -26.66 -26.69
CA GLY A 155 0.58 -27.70 -25.97
C GLY A 155 -0.22 -27.11 -24.79
N SER A 156 -1.43 -27.67 -24.55
CA SER A 156 -2.31 -27.19 -23.47
C SER A 156 -1.90 -27.70 -22.08
N TYR A 157 -1.24 -28.84 -21.97
CA TYR A 157 -0.96 -29.50 -20.69
C TYR A 157 0.50 -29.33 -20.27
N PRO A 158 0.74 -28.85 -19.03
CA PRO A 158 -0.16 -28.27 -18.02
C PRO A 158 -0.44 -26.78 -18.28
N SER A 159 -1.38 -26.19 -17.51
CA SER A 159 -1.75 -24.78 -17.62
C SER A 159 -0.74 -23.83 -16.96
N GLY A 160 -0.04 -22.98 -17.73
CA GLY A 160 0.96 -22.05 -17.20
C GLY A 160 0.36 -20.95 -16.32
N HIS A 161 -0.81 -20.38 -16.67
CA HIS A 161 -1.48 -19.38 -15.85
C HIS A 161 -1.92 -19.97 -14.50
N THR A 162 -2.49 -21.17 -14.50
CA THR A 162 -2.87 -21.87 -13.27
C THR A 162 -1.66 -22.17 -12.39
N LEU A 163 -0.52 -22.55 -13.01
CA LEU A 163 0.72 -22.84 -12.28
C LEU A 163 1.23 -21.60 -11.53
N ARG A 164 1.28 -20.45 -12.22
CA ARG A 164 1.67 -19.16 -11.62
C ARG A 164 0.73 -18.77 -10.46
N ALA A 165 -0.57 -18.77 -10.72
CA ALA A 165 -1.55 -18.33 -9.73
C ALA A 165 -1.57 -19.24 -8.49
N THR A 166 -1.46 -20.57 -8.68
CA THR A 166 -1.44 -21.51 -7.56
C THR A 166 -0.13 -21.39 -6.76
N ALA A 167 1.02 -21.27 -7.42
CA ALA A 167 2.30 -21.09 -6.73
C ALA A 167 2.35 -19.77 -5.98
N ALA A 168 1.86 -18.67 -6.57
CA ALA A 168 1.74 -17.38 -5.89
C ALA A 168 0.86 -17.48 -4.64
N ALA A 169 -0.31 -18.13 -4.76
CA ALA A 169 -1.22 -18.32 -3.63
C ALA A 169 -0.60 -19.14 -2.49
N LEU A 170 0.13 -20.21 -2.81
CA LEU A 170 0.83 -21.04 -1.83
C LEU A 170 1.91 -20.26 -1.08
N ILE A 171 2.58 -19.30 -1.72
CA ILE A 171 3.58 -18.45 -1.09
C ILE A 171 2.90 -17.33 -0.28
N LEU A 172 1.90 -16.65 -0.85
CA LEU A 172 1.15 -15.59 -0.17
C LEU A 172 0.46 -16.09 1.11
N ALA A 173 -0.12 -17.28 1.09
CA ALA A 173 -0.76 -17.89 2.27
C ALA A 173 0.24 -18.20 3.39
N GLN A 174 1.53 -18.38 3.09
CA GLN A 174 2.58 -18.52 4.11
C GLN A 174 2.99 -17.18 4.74
N ILE A 175 2.74 -16.09 4.05
CA ILE A 175 3.02 -14.73 4.55
C ILE A 175 1.83 -14.23 5.38
N ASN A 176 0.60 -14.38 4.86
CA ASN A 176 -0.65 -14.04 5.55
C ASN A 176 -1.58 -15.26 5.67
N PRO A 177 -1.36 -16.14 6.65
CA PRO A 177 -2.19 -17.33 6.83
C PRO A 177 -3.65 -17.01 7.23
N ALA A 178 -3.92 -15.85 7.82
CA ALA A 178 -5.28 -15.43 8.14
C ALA A 178 -6.15 -15.19 6.89
N ALA A 179 -5.54 -14.80 5.78
CA ALA A 179 -6.20 -14.59 4.49
C ALA A 179 -6.20 -15.85 3.58
N ALA A 180 -5.68 -16.98 4.03
CA ALA A 180 -5.45 -18.18 3.21
C ALA A 180 -6.69 -18.62 2.40
N ASN A 181 -7.87 -18.60 3.02
CA ASN A 181 -9.10 -19.00 2.33
C ASN A 181 -9.43 -18.10 1.13
N ALA A 182 -9.31 -16.78 1.28
CA ALA A 182 -9.55 -15.82 0.20
C ALA A 182 -8.49 -15.94 -0.91
N ILE A 183 -7.22 -16.10 -0.52
CA ILE A 183 -6.10 -16.29 -1.44
C ILE A 183 -6.29 -17.56 -2.29
N PHE A 184 -6.60 -18.69 -1.65
CA PHE A 184 -6.82 -19.96 -2.40
C PHE A 184 -8.08 -19.93 -3.24
N ALA A 185 -9.18 -19.30 -2.79
CA ALA A 185 -10.37 -19.10 -3.61
C ALA A 185 -10.06 -18.29 -4.88
N ARG A 186 -9.25 -17.23 -4.78
CA ARG A 186 -8.83 -16.44 -5.94
C ARG A 186 -7.94 -17.23 -6.90
N ALA A 187 -7.01 -18.04 -6.41
CA ALA A 187 -6.19 -18.92 -7.25
C ALA A 187 -7.03 -19.98 -7.95
N TRP A 188 -8.04 -20.52 -7.26
CA TRP A 188 -8.99 -21.45 -7.85
C TRP A 188 -9.74 -20.81 -9.01
N GLU A 189 -10.28 -19.61 -8.80
CA GLU A 189 -10.98 -18.82 -9.81
C GLU A 189 -10.09 -18.52 -11.04
N ALA A 190 -8.80 -18.18 -10.83
CA ALA A 190 -7.85 -17.94 -11.91
C ALA A 190 -7.64 -19.19 -12.79
N GLY A 191 -7.62 -20.37 -12.21
CA GLY A 191 -7.60 -21.63 -12.96
C GLY A 191 -8.87 -21.85 -13.78
N GLU A 192 -10.06 -21.64 -13.17
CA GLU A 192 -11.35 -21.74 -13.88
C GLU A 192 -11.45 -20.72 -15.04
N SER A 193 -10.84 -19.55 -14.89
CA SER A 193 -10.77 -18.55 -15.96
C SER A 193 -10.15 -19.08 -17.24
N ARG A 194 -9.20 -20.01 -17.16
CA ARG A 194 -8.56 -20.60 -18.34
C ARG A 194 -9.47 -21.58 -19.07
N VAL A 195 -10.37 -22.27 -18.34
CA VAL A 195 -11.42 -23.10 -18.90
C VAL A 195 -12.49 -22.24 -19.59
N ILE A 196 -12.92 -21.15 -18.90
CA ILE A 196 -13.89 -20.17 -19.41
C ILE A 196 -13.33 -19.48 -20.66
N ALA A 197 -12.07 -19.10 -20.66
CA ALA A 197 -11.40 -18.55 -21.85
C ALA A 197 -11.33 -19.54 -23.02
N GLY A 198 -11.46 -20.84 -22.77
CA GLY A 198 -11.35 -21.90 -23.80
C GLY A 198 -9.92 -22.26 -24.17
N CYS A 199 -8.94 -21.82 -23.40
CA CYS A 199 -7.51 -22.03 -23.64
C CYS A 199 -6.99 -23.35 -23.09
N HIS A 200 -7.63 -23.87 -22.03
CA HIS A 200 -7.23 -25.10 -21.33
C HIS A 200 -8.41 -26.01 -21.03
N TRP A 201 -8.12 -27.32 -20.99
CA TRP A 201 -9.03 -28.33 -20.48
C TRP A 201 -9.09 -28.28 -18.95
N GLN A 202 -10.18 -28.78 -18.34
CA GLN A 202 -10.28 -28.86 -16.89
C GLN A 202 -9.13 -29.69 -16.27
N SER A 203 -8.83 -30.83 -16.90
CA SER A 203 -7.74 -31.70 -16.45
C SER A 203 -6.36 -31.08 -16.58
N ASP A 204 -6.12 -30.10 -17.51
CA ASP A 204 -4.88 -29.31 -17.55
C ASP A 204 -4.76 -28.46 -16.28
N VAL A 205 -5.88 -27.85 -15.87
CA VAL A 205 -5.96 -26.97 -14.69
C VAL A 205 -5.79 -27.76 -13.40
N ASP A 206 -6.51 -28.89 -13.27
CA ASP A 206 -6.49 -29.69 -12.02
C ASP A 206 -5.12 -30.34 -11.77
N ALA A 207 -4.52 -30.93 -12.79
CA ALA A 207 -3.15 -31.47 -12.67
C ALA A 207 -2.14 -30.39 -12.35
N THR A 208 -2.32 -29.18 -12.89
CA THR A 208 -1.43 -28.05 -12.64
C THR A 208 -1.44 -27.59 -11.19
N ARG A 209 -2.61 -27.60 -10.54
CA ARG A 209 -2.72 -27.25 -9.10
C ARG A 209 -1.86 -28.18 -8.24
N VAL A 210 -1.90 -29.47 -8.54
CA VAL A 210 -1.06 -30.47 -7.87
C VAL A 210 0.42 -30.23 -8.17
N GLY A 211 0.77 -30.04 -9.45
CA GLY A 211 2.16 -29.77 -9.85
C GLY A 211 2.74 -28.51 -9.21
N ALA A 212 1.95 -27.45 -9.04
CA ALA A 212 2.38 -26.23 -8.34
C ALA A 212 2.76 -26.51 -6.89
N SER A 213 1.97 -27.37 -6.20
CA SER A 213 2.25 -27.76 -4.82
C SER A 213 3.59 -28.53 -4.71
N PHE A 214 3.90 -29.38 -5.67
CA PHE A 214 5.19 -30.07 -5.72
C PHE A 214 6.35 -29.10 -5.88
N GLY A 215 6.25 -28.15 -6.81
CA GLY A 215 7.30 -27.15 -7.03
C GLY A 215 7.52 -26.26 -5.81
N VAL A 216 6.45 -25.75 -5.19
CA VAL A 216 6.56 -24.93 -3.96
C VAL A 216 7.12 -25.73 -2.80
N SER A 217 6.80 -27.05 -2.68
CA SER A 217 7.38 -27.91 -1.64
C SER A 217 8.90 -28.01 -1.75
N VAL A 218 9.43 -28.09 -2.98
CA VAL A 218 10.89 -28.11 -3.19
C VAL A 218 11.51 -26.74 -2.91
N LEU A 219 10.82 -25.64 -3.23
CA LEU A 219 11.31 -24.29 -2.86
C LEU A 219 11.55 -24.15 -1.35
N GLN A 220 10.78 -24.84 -0.50
CA GLN A 220 10.97 -24.81 0.96
C GLN A 220 12.35 -25.32 1.40
N THR A 221 13.04 -26.10 0.58
CA THR A 221 14.39 -26.60 0.87
C THR A 221 15.48 -25.61 0.46
N CYS A 222 15.15 -24.54 -0.27
CA CYS A 222 16.11 -23.53 -0.72
C CYS A 222 16.35 -22.47 0.37
N PRO A 223 17.59 -22.35 0.92
CA PRO A 223 17.86 -21.38 1.98
C PRO A 223 17.59 -19.92 1.57
N GLU A 224 17.88 -19.57 0.32
CA GLU A 224 17.63 -18.20 -0.19
C GLU A 224 16.13 -17.90 -0.24
N PHE A 225 15.30 -18.84 -0.68
CA PHE A 225 13.85 -18.70 -0.65
C PHE A 225 13.33 -18.50 0.77
N GLN A 226 13.84 -19.28 1.75
CA GLN A 226 13.45 -19.15 3.15
C GLN A 226 13.85 -17.77 3.73
N ALA A 227 15.03 -17.28 3.39
CA ALA A 227 15.48 -15.98 3.84
C ALA A 227 14.60 -14.85 3.26
N ASP A 228 14.24 -14.92 1.98
CA ASP A 228 13.34 -13.94 1.36
C ASP A 228 11.90 -14.06 1.88
N LEU A 229 11.43 -15.27 2.18
CA LEU A 229 10.13 -15.48 2.81
C LEU A 229 10.06 -14.89 4.24
N ALA A 230 11.15 -14.98 4.99
CA ALA A 230 11.25 -14.36 6.31
C ALA A 230 11.15 -12.83 6.22
N LYS A 231 11.90 -12.20 5.30
CA LYS A 231 11.80 -10.76 5.03
C LYS A 231 10.40 -10.33 4.61
N ALA A 232 9.73 -11.13 3.78
CA ALA A 232 8.36 -10.86 3.36
C ALA A 232 7.37 -10.93 4.53
N ARG A 233 7.55 -11.86 5.47
CA ARG A 233 6.75 -11.94 6.71
C ARG A 233 7.00 -10.74 7.62
N GLU A 234 8.24 -10.32 7.79
CA GLU A 234 8.59 -9.11 8.55
C GLU A 234 7.97 -7.87 7.89
N GLU A 235 8.05 -7.75 6.56
CA GLU A 235 7.39 -6.67 5.82
C GLU A 235 5.87 -6.70 6.02
N PHE A 236 5.24 -7.86 5.88
CA PHE A 236 3.80 -8.02 6.12
C PHE A 236 3.41 -7.64 7.54
N GLN A 237 4.12 -8.13 8.56
CA GLN A 237 3.87 -7.77 9.95
C GLN A 237 4.00 -6.26 10.16
N ARG A 238 5.08 -5.66 9.69
CA ARG A 238 5.29 -4.21 9.75
C ARG A 238 4.16 -3.44 9.07
N LEU A 239 3.70 -3.88 7.89
CA LEU A 239 2.64 -3.23 7.13
C LEU A 239 1.22 -3.54 7.67
N SER A 240 1.03 -4.65 8.35
CA SER A 240 -0.23 -5.04 8.99
C SER A 240 -0.48 -4.35 10.32
N ILE A 241 0.54 -3.75 10.97
CA ILE A 241 0.33 -2.82 12.06
C ILE A 241 -0.36 -1.60 11.43
N GLY A 242 -1.66 -1.66 11.29
CA GLY A 242 -2.50 -0.67 10.65
C GLY A 242 -3.39 0.03 11.67
N ARG A 243 -4.64 0.21 11.28
CA ARG A 243 -5.70 0.86 12.07
C ARG A 243 -5.80 0.37 13.52
N ASP A 244 -5.56 -0.91 13.80
CA ASP A 244 -5.69 -1.53 15.13
C ASP A 244 -4.66 -1.02 16.17
N TYR A 245 -3.61 -0.37 15.73
CA TYR A 245 -2.66 0.29 16.63
C TYR A 245 -3.10 1.70 17.02
N PHE A 246 -4.09 2.24 16.33
CA PHE A 246 -4.65 3.55 16.59
C PHE A 246 -5.94 3.41 17.40
N VAL A 247 -6.14 4.39 18.27
CA VAL A 247 -7.35 4.51 19.09
C VAL A 247 -8.07 5.80 18.74
N SER A 248 -9.39 5.82 18.91
CA SER A 248 -10.13 7.08 18.91
C SER A 248 -9.71 7.90 20.14
N VAL A 249 -9.39 9.16 19.92
CA VAL A 249 -9.00 10.05 21.03
C VAL A 249 -10.14 10.16 22.04
N THR A 250 -11.40 10.15 21.63
CA THR A 250 -12.56 10.23 22.53
C THR A 250 -12.70 9.01 23.43
N ASP A 251 -12.17 7.84 23.05
CA ASP A 251 -12.19 6.65 23.90
C ASP A 251 -11.18 6.74 25.07
N VAL A 252 -10.11 7.53 24.90
CA VAL A 252 -9.04 7.70 25.87
C VAL A 252 -9.16 9.02 26.63
N VAL A 253 -9.61 10.07 25.96
CA VAL A 253 -9.81 11.44 26.48
C VAL A 253 -11.26 11.83 26.26
N PRO A 254 -12.21 11.36 27.11
CA PRO A 254 -13.65 11.53 26.88
C PRO A 254 -14.13 12.98 26.92
N ASP A 255 -13.37 13.86 27.60
CA ASP A 255 -13.72 15.28 27.73
C ASP A 255 -13.20 16.16 26.58
N VAL A 256 -12.50 15.56 25.60
CA VAL A 256 -11.97 16.31 24.46
C VAL A 256 -13.08 16.86 23.56
N ILE A 257 -12.86 18.04 23.02
CA ILE A 257 -13.72 18.63 21.99
C ILE A 257 -13.10 18.39 20.64
N LEU A 258 -13.87 17.86 19.70
CA LEU A 258 -13.40 17.65 18.33
C LEU A 258 -14.00 18.69 17.38
N GLU A 259 -13.13 19.41 16.67
CA GLU A 259 -13.48 20.26 15.54
C GLU A 259 -12.59 19.91 14.35
N ILE A 260 -12.76 18.69 13.83
CA ILE A 260 -11.88 18.16 12.78
C ILE A 260 -12.07 18.95 11.49
N ARG A 261 -11.13 19.87 11.25
CA ARG A 261 -11.18 20.87 10.17
C ARG A 261 -11.19 20.23 8.78
N TYR A 262 -10.47 19.14 8.61
CA TYR A 262 -10.34 18.46 7.33
C TYR A 262 -11.52 17.55 6.97
N PHE A 263 -12.36 17.22 7.93
CA PHE A 263 -13.66 16.60 7.65
C PHE A 263 -14.69 17.61 7.10
N GLY A 264 -14.57 18.88 7.48
CA GLY A 264 -15.42 19.98 7.02
C GLY A 264 -14.86 20.69 5.77
N THR A 265 -15.45 21.85 5.48
CA THR A 265 -15.02 22.72 4.37
C THR A 265 -14.28 23.96 4.84
N TYR A 266 -14.26 24.25 6.16
CA TYR A 266 -13.54 25.38 6.74
C TYR A 266 -12.10 25.00 7.04
N ASN A 267 -11.31 24.87 5.98
CA ASN A 267 -9.87 24.62 5.97
C ASN A 267 -9.25 25.40 4.80
N PHE A 268 -7.94 25.40 4.67
CA PHE A 268 -7.24 26.20 3.66
C PHE A 268 -7.50 25.74 2.20
N VAL A 269 -8.02 24.51 2.01
CA VAL A 269 -8.41 23.98 0.69
C VAL A 269 -9.83 24.45 0.31
N GLY A 270 -10.74 24.53 1.29
CA GLY A 270 -12.15 24.94 1.11
C GLY A 270 -13.09 23.80 0.72
N GLU A 271 -12.67 22.55 0.95
CA GLU A 271 -13.49 21.35 0.76
C GLU A 271 -13.04 20.24 1.73
N ARG A 272 -13.84 19.16 1.82
CA ARG A 272 -13.45 17.99 2.62
C ARG A 272 -12.21 17.35 2.04
N ILE A 273 -11.26 17.03 2.90
CA ILE A 273 -9.98 16.45 2.51
C ILE A 273 -10.12 14.93 2.33
N ASP A 274 -9.42 14.40 1.32
CA ASP A 274 -9.40 12.98 1.02
C ASP A 274 -8.99 12.16 2.26
N GLY A 275 -9.67 11.04 2.47
CA GLY A 275 -9.40 10.14 3.60
C GLY A 275 -10.12 10.48 4.90
N TYR A 276 -10.72 11.67 5.07
CA TYR A 276 -11.56 11.99 6.23
C TYR A 276 -13.00 11.58 5.98
N ARG A 277 -13.43 10.45 6.58
CA ARG A 277 -14.79 9.88 6.42
C ARG A 277 -15.69 10.16 7.61
N ALA A 278 -15.10 10.43 8.78
CA ALA A 278 -15.80 10.79 10.01
C ALA A 278 -15.13 11.98 10.71
N PRO A 279 -15.88 12.78 11.52
CA PRO A 279 -15.32 13.87 12.32
C PRO A 279 -14.70 13.32 13.62
N THR A 280 -13.73 12.42 13.49
CA THR A 280 -13.04 11.77 14.61
C THR A 280 -11.54 12.03 14.55
N ALA A 281 -10.89 11.92 15.71
CA ALA A 281 -9.45 12.03 15.86
C ALA A 281 -8.86 10.68 16.24
N LEU A 282 -7.85 10.22 15.50
CA LEU A 282 -7.14 8.97 15.75
C LEU A 282 -5.70 9.28 16.14
N LEU A 283 -5.17 8.58 17.14
CA LEU A 283 -3.75 8.63 17.51
C LEU A 283 -3.23 7.22 17.79
N THR A 284 -1.91 7.05 17.73
CA THR A 284 -1.26 5.86 18.28
C THR A 284 -1.61 5.72 19.76
N LYS A 285 -1.61 4.50 20.28
CA LYS A 285 -1.94 4.23 21.69
C LYS A 285 -1.09 5.04 22.65
N GLU A 286 0.20 5.19 22.35
CA GLU A 286 1.16 5.94 23.15
C GLU A 286 0.86 7.44 23.12
N ALA A 287 0.60 8.00 21.93
CA ALA A 287 0.28 9.43 21.81
C ALA A 287 -1.05 9.76 22.48
N ALA A 288 -2.06 8.88 22.37
CA ALA A 288 -3.34 9.05 23.05
C ALA A 288 -3.20 8.98 24.58
N ALA A 289 -2.37 8.07 25.10
CA ALA A 289 -2.09 7.99 26.54
C ALA A 289 -1.37 9.23 27.07
N ALA A 290 -0.38 9.74 26.32
CA ALA A 290 0.31 10.99 26.68
C ALA A 290 -0.66 12.19 26.61
N LEU A 291 -1.53 12.25 25.60
CA LEU A 291 -2.54 13.31 25.47
C LEU A 291 -3.57 13.28 26.60
N LYS A 292 -3.91 12.08 27.12
CA LYS A 292 -4.75 11.97 28.32
C LYS A 292 -4.12 12.65 29.53
N ALA A 293 -2.82 12.46 29.73
CA ALA A 293 -2.12 13.12 30.81
C ALA A 293 -2.08 14.66 30.62
N VAL A 294 -1.93 15.15 29.39
CA VAL A 294 -2.08 16.58 29.08
C VAL A 294 -3.49 17.06 29.44
N SER A 295 -4.52 16.31 29.04
CA SER A 295 -5.91 16.67 29.34
C SER A 295 -6.17 16.77 30.83
N ASP A 296 -5.69 15.81 31.63
CA ASP A 296 -5.85 15.83 33.09
C ASP A 296 -5.18 17.06 33.72
N ASP A 297 -4.00 17.42 33.23
CA ASP A 297 -3.24 18.59 33.70
C ASP A 297 -3.97 19.91 33.39
N VAL A 298 -4.46 20.12 32.17
CA VAL A 298 -5.16 21.36 31.81
C VAL A 298 -6.58 21.42 32.40
N MET A 299 -7.24 20.28 32.59
CA MET A 299 -8.55 20.22 33.27
C MET A 299 -8.45 20.68 34.74
N ALA A 300 -7.37 20.34 35.44
CA ALA A 300 -7.11 20.83 36.79
C ALA A 300 -6.95 22.38 36.85
N GLN A 301 -6.64 22.99 35.69
CA GLN A 301 -6.52 24.44 35.53
C GLN A 301 -7.81 25.09 34.97
N GLY A 302 -8.87 24.34 34.71
CA GLY A 302 -10.14 24.84 34.21
C GLY A 302 -10.29 24.83 32.69
N TYR A 303 -9.42 24.10 31.98
CA TYR A 303 -9.43 24.02 30.52
C TYR A 303 -9.71 22.61 30.02
N ARG A 304 -10.29 22.50 28.81
CA ARG A 304 -10.41 21.26 28.02
C ARG A 304 -9.55 21.37 26.77
N LEU A 305 -9.12 20.23 26.26
CA LEU A 305 -8.47 20.18 24.95
C LEU A 305 -9.52 20.26 23.85
N LYS A 306 -9.21 21.02 22.79
CA LYS A 306 -9.96 21.05 21.55
C LYS A 306 -9.04 20.72 20.39
N ILE A 307 -9.38 19.67 19.61
CA ILE A 307 -8.53 19.11 18.55
C ILE A 307 -9.07 19.54 17.18
N TYR A 308 -8.17 20.02 16.34
CA TYR A 308 -8.42 20.39 14.94
C TYR A 308 -8.02 19.28 13.98
N ASP A 309 -6.90 18.58 14.25
CA ASP A 309 -6.42 17.43 13.51
C ASP A 309 -5.57 16.50 14.38
N ALA A 310 -5.47 15.22 13.97
CA ALA A 310 -4.63 14.23 14.64
C ALA A 310 -3.96 13.34 13.58
N TYR A 311 -4.21 12.03 13.54
CA TYR A 311 -3.73 11.23 12.43
C TYR A 311 -4.34 11.73 11.10
N ARG A 312 -3.47 11.96 10.12
CA ARG A 312 -3.80 12.43 8.76
C ARG A 312 -3.30 11.38 7.77
N PRO A 313 -4.18 10.73 6.99
CA PRO A 313 -3.74 9.73 6.01
C PRO A 313 -2.90 10.34 4.89
N GLN A 314 -2.01 9.57 4.28
CA GLN A 314 -1.17 10.06 3.18
C GLN A 314 -1.99 10.62 2.01
N CYS A 315 -3.15 10.03 1.69
CA CYS A 315 -4.02 10.57 0.64
C CYS A 315 -4.51 12.00 0.92
N ALA A 316 -4.63 12.39 2.20
CA ALA A 316 -4.92 13.77 2.58
C ALA A 316 -3.74 14.71 2.29
N VAL A 317 -2.52 14.28 2.59
CA VAL A 317 -1.30 15.03 2.25
C VAL A 317 -1.17 15.17 0.73
N ASP A 318 -1.43 14.10 -0.01
CA ASP A 318 -1.43 14.11 -1.48
C ASP A 318 -2.51 15.07 -2.04
N HIS A 319 -3.65 15.21 -1.33
CA HIS A 319 -4.68 16.20 -1.68
C HIS A 319 -4.14 17.63 -1.50
N PHE A 320 -3.45 17.93 -0.39
CA PHE A 320 -2.82 19.24 -0.18
C PHE A 320 -1.79 19.57 -1.26
N VAL A 321 -0.98 18.60 -1.66
CA VAL A 321 -0.01 18.75 -2.76
C VAL A 321 -0.71 19.09 -4.08
N ARG A 322 -1.76 18.35 -4.43
CA ARG A 322 -2.56 18.63 -5.65
C ARG A 322 -3.23 20.00 -5.61
N TRP A 323 -3.80 20.38 -4.44
CA TRP A 323 -4.39 21.69 -4.26
C TRP A 323 -3.33 22.82 -4.38
N ALA A 324 -2.17 22.67 -3.80
CA ALA A 324 -1.09 23.65 -3.86
C ALA A 324 -0.56 23.83 -5.29
N ALA A 325 -0.47 22.76 -6.07
CA ALA A 325 -0.09 22.81 -7.49
C ALA A 325 -1.10 23.58 -8.36
N ASN A 326 -2.37 23.65 -7.95
CA ASN A 326 -3.39 24.47 -8.63
C ASN A 326 -3.36 25.92 -8.11
N VAL A 327 -2.44 26.73 -8.60
CA VAL A 327 -2.24 28.12 -8.15
C VAL A 327 -3.45 29.04 -8.40
N SER A 328 -4.38 28.65 -9.27
CA SER A 328 -5.58 29.45 -9.57
C SER A 328 -6.69 29.30 -8.51
N ASP A 329 -6.67 28.24 -7.70
CA ASP A 329 -7.64 28.04 -6.62
C ASP A 329 -7.23 28.85 -5.37
N THR A 330 -7.78 30.03 -5.24
CA THR A 330 -7.51 30.98 -4.15
C THR A 330 -8.72 31.27 -3.26
N ARG A 331 -9.77 30.40 -3.31
CA ARG A 331 -11.04 30.62 -2.61
C ARG A 331 -10.91 30.83 -1.11
N MET A 332 -9.90 30.23 -0.47
CA MET A 332 -9.66 30.33 0.96
C MET A 332 -8.50 31.28 1.34
N LYS A 333 -7.91 31.97 0.35
CA LYS A 333 -6.74 32.83 0.55
C LYS A 333 -6.94 33.86 1.65
N THR A 334 -8.07 34.56 1.63
CA THR A 334 -8.39 35.63 2.63
C THR A 334 -8.41 35.12 4.06
N TYR A 335 -8.74 33.85 4.27
CA TYR A 335 -8.91 33.26 5.60
C TYR A 335 -7.65 32.62 6.16
N PHE A 336 -6.76 32.10 5.30
CA PHE A 336 -5.63 31.30 5.75
C PHE A 336 -4.26 31.80 5.28
N TYR A 337 -4.16 32.47 4.13
CA TYR A 337 -2.87 32.92 3.58
C TYR A 337 -2.98 34.26 2.80
N PRO A 338 -3.59 35.31 3.39
CA PRO A 338 -3.87 36.57 2.65
C PRO A 338 -2.60 37.24 2.15
N ASN A 339 -1.50 37.10 2.88
CA ASN A 339 -0.23 37.78 2.62
C ASN A 339 0.74 36.96 1.76
N LEU A 340 0.40 35.71 1.43
CA LEU A 340 1.26 34.81 0.65
C LEU A 340 0.70 34.56 -0.74
N ASP A 341 1.60 34.39 -1.71
CA ASP A 341 1.26 33.80 -2.99
C ASP A 341 1.27 32.26 -2.85
N LYS A 342 0.27 31.60 -3.43
CA LYS A 342 0.16 30.14 -3.34
C LYS A 342 1.36 29.41 -3.98
N SER A 343 2.03 30.03 -4.94
CA SER A 343 3.23 29.49 -5.60
C SER A 343 4.41 29.27 -4.65
N VAL A 344 4.47 30.00 -3.52
CA VAL A 344 5.59 29.89 -2.57
C VAL A 344 5.36 28.89 -1.42
N LEU A 345 4.19 28.26 -1.33
CA LEU A 345 3.81 27.40 -0.21
C LEU A 345 4.70 26.17 -0.04
N PHE A 346 5.21 25.60 -1.14
CA PHE A 346 6.19 24.52 -1.10
C PHE A 346 7.56 25.02 -0.67
N ASP A 347 8.04 26.12 -1.23
CA ASP A 347 9.37 26.67 -0.94
C ASP A 347 9.49 27.12 0.52
N GLN A 348 8.38 27.55 1.11
CA GLN A 348 8.31 27.98 2.50
C GLN A 348 7.88 26.86 3.47
N LEU A 349 7.81 25.61 2.98
CA LEU A 349 7.51 24.41 3.74
C LEU A 349 6.14 24.38 4.45
N TYR A 350 5.18 25.22 4.02
CA TYR A 350 3.79 25.14 4.50
C TYR A 350 3.07 23.89 3.97
N ILE A 351 3.43 23.44 2.76
CA ILE A 351 2.94 22.20 2.16
C ILE A 351 4.13 21.27 1.88
N MET A 352 4.04 20.04 2.34
CA MET A 352 5.08 19.03 2.21
C MET A 352 4.48 17.72 1.68
N GLU A 353 5.29 16.90 1.00
CA GLU A 353 4.89 15.57 0.51
C GLU A 353 4.73 14.52 1.64
N LYS A 354 5.25 14.82 2.83
CA LYS A 354 5.18 13.97 4.02
C LYS A 354 4.84 14.81 5.24
N SER A 355 4.00 14.27 6.13
CA SER A 355 3.56 14.95 7.34
C SER A 355 3.83 14.12 8.59
N GLY A 356 4.16 14.78 9.70
CA GLY A 356 4.23 14.17 11.03
C GLY A 356 2.92 13.48 11.42
N HIS A 357 1.79 14.09 11.08
CA HIS A 357 0.46 13.55 11.35
C HIS A 357 0.23 12.15 10.73
N THR A 358 0.83 11.90 9.57
CA THR A 358 0.68 10.61 8.86
C THR A 358 1.36 9.45 9.60
N ARG A 359 2.23 9.76 10.59
CA ARG A 359 2.83 8.76 11.50
C ARG A 359 1.98 8.43 12.73
N GLY A 360 0.91 9.23 12.96
CA GLY A 360 -0.11 8.97 13.96
C GLY A 360 0.21 9.41 15.39
N SER A 361 1.30 10.15 15.60
CA SER A 361 1.70 10.63 16.92
C SER A 361 1.77 12.16 17.02
N THR A 362 1.15 12.84 16.05
CA THR A 362 1.06 14.30 15.98
C THR A 362 -0.39 14.74 16.14
N VAL A 363 -0.59 15.86 16.83
CA VAL A 363 -1.90 16.46 17.09
C VAL A 363 -1.85 17.97 16.96
N ASP A 364 -2.87 18.55 16.33
CA ASP A 364 -3.12 19.99 16.26
C ASP A 364 -4.29 20.32 17.16
N LEU A 365 -4.06 21.21 18.14
CA LEU A 365 -5.03 21.47 19.21
C LEU A 365 -4.91 22.86 19.80
N THR A 366 -5.96 23.22 20.56
CA THR A 366 -6.04 24.43 21.37
C THR A 366 -6.68 24.12 22.73
N LEU A 367 -6.84 25.16 23.56
CA LEU A 367 -7.52 25.11 24.86
C LEU A 367 -8.92 25.71 24.76
N PHE A 368 -9.85 25.11 25.48
CA PHE A 368 -11.22 25.58 25.65
C PHE A 368 -11.49 25.85 27.14
N ASP A 369 -11.86 27.08 27.47
CA ASP A 369 -12.12 27.53 28.83
C ASP A 369 -13.51 27.04 29.28
N MET A 370 -13.55 26.26 30.36
CA MET A 370 -14.78 25.68 30.88
C MET A 370 -15.70 26.70 31.57
N ALA A 371 -15.16 27.84 32.04
CA ALA A 371 -15.96 28.85 32.72
C ALA A 371 -16.66 29.78 31.73
N THR A 372 -15.98 30.12 30.64
CA THR A 372 -16.55 31.00 29.59
C THR A 372 -17.24 30.24 28.46
N GLU A 373 -17.03 28.91 28.40
CA GLU A 373 -17.48 28.02 27.30
C GLU A 373 -16.98 28.49 25.93
N LYS A 374 -15.74 28.97 25.86
CA LYS A 374 -15.12 29.49 24.66
C LYS A 374 -13.70 28.95 24.50
N GLU A 375 -13.28 28.91 23.25
CA GLU A 375 -11.88 28.68 22.89
C GLU A 375 -11.02 29.84 23.41
N LEU A 376 -9.83 29.53 23.95
CA LEU A 376 -8.90 30.57 24.35
C LEU A 376 -8.39 31.34 23.14
N ASP A 377 -8.31 32.64 23.25
CA ASP A 377 -7.76 33.48 22.22
C ASP A 377 -6.22 33.32 22.16
N MET A 378 -5.77 32.63 21.13
CA MET A 378 -4.35 32.36 20.85
C MET A 378 -3.72 33.45 19.94
N GLY A 379 -4.48 34.49 19.56
CA GLY A 379 -4.01 35.58 18.70
C GLY A 379 -3.80 35.20 17.25
N GLY A 380 -4.34 34.07 16.82
CA GLY A 380 -4.30 33.59 15.45
C GLY A 380 -5.09 32.31 15.30
N THR A 381 -5.61 32.06 14.09
CA THR A 381 -6.40 30.86 13.78
C THR A 381 -5.49 29.68 13.43
N PHE A 382 -6.01 28.49 13.62
CA PHE A 382 -5.43 27.24 13.10
C PHE A 382 -5.24 27.32 11.57
N ASP A 383 -4.14 26.75 11.06
CA ASP A 383 -3.76 26.75 9.64
C ASP A 383 -3.50 28.15 9.03
N TRP A 384 -3.19 29.15 9.83
CA TRP A 384 -2.76 30.42 9.30
C TRP A 384 -1.31 30.33 8.79
N PHE A 385 -1.10 30.60 7.50
CA PHE A 385 0.23 30.59 6.87
C PHE A 385 0.87 31.97 7.03
N GLY A 386 1.74 32.11 8.01
CA GLY A 386 2.45 33.33 8.31
C GLY A 386 3.24 33.23 9.62
N PRO A 387 4.18 34.17 9.86
CA PRO A 387 5.01 34.19 11.06
C PRO A 387 4.19 34.33 12.35
N GLU A 388 2.96 34.82 12.27
CA GLU A 388 2.04 34.96 13.40
C GLU A 388 1.69 33.59 14.02
N SER A 389 1.86 32.51 13.28
CA SER A 389 1.63 31.12 13.74
C SER A 389 2.81 30.56 14.54
N HIS A 390 4.00 31.16 14.50
CA HIS A 390 5.15 30.67 15.22
C HIS A 390 4.92 30.73 16.74
N PRO A 391 5.29 29.70 17.52
CA PRO A 391 5.06 29.64 18.96
C PRO A 391 5.71 30.78 19.75
N ASP A 392 6.86 31.29 19.30
CA ASP A 392 7.63 32.37 19.91
C ASP A 392 7.32 33.76 19.34
N TYR A 393 6.41 33.85 18.36
CA TYR A 393 5.94 35.12 17.83
C TYR A 393 5.26 35.96 18.91
N LYS A 394 5.66 37.22 19.05
CA LYS A 394 5.15 38.16 20.05
C LYS A 394 4.62 39.44 19.44
N GLU A 395 5.08 39.79 18.26
CA GLU A 395 4.69 41.01 17.58
C GLU A 395 3.20 40.97 17.21
N GLY A 396 2.43 41.94 17.71
CA GLY A 396 0.99 41.99 17.47
C GLY A 396 0.11 41.10 18.36
N LEU A 397 0.70 40.23 19.20
CA LEU A 397 -0.05 39.51 20.23
C LEU A 397 -0.22 40.36 21.51
N THR A 398 -1.36 40.24 22.17
CA THR A 398 -1.52 40.72 23.53
C THR A 398 -0.74 39.82 24.50
N PRO A 399 -0.34 40.33 25.71
CA PRO A 399 0.28 39.49 26.74
C PRO A 399 -0.56 38.26 27.11
N GLU A 400 -1.89 38.38 27.08
CA GLU A 400 -2.83 37.31 27.39
C GLU A 400 -2.81 36.22 26.30
N GLN A 401 -2.85 36.59 25.01
CA GLN A 401 -2.77 35.65 23.89
C GLN A 401 -1.46 34.86 23.92
N TYR A 402 -0.33 35.53 24.20
CA TYR A 402 0.95 34.85 24.37
C TYR A 402 0.95 33.90 25.57
N ALA A 403 0.40 34.33 26.71
CA ALA A 403 0.27 33.50 27.92
C ALA A 403 -0.58 32.24 27.63
N ASN A 404 -1.68 32.39 26.90
CA ASN A 404 -2.54 31.27 26.51
C ASN A 404 -1.78 30.22 25.68
N ARG A 405 -0.96 30.63 24.70
CA ARG A 405 -0.05 29.74 23.98
C ARG A 405 0.93 29.00 24.89
N MET A 406 1.47 29.71 25.92
CA MET A 406 2.43 29.10 26.84
C MET A 406 1.77 28.08 27.77
N ILE A 407 0.53 28.28 28.21
CA ILE A 407 -0.22 27.28 29.00
C ILE A 407 -0.31 25.96 28.20
N LEU A 408 -0.73 26.02 26.96
CA LEU A 408 -0.81 24.84 26.09
C LEU A 408 0.58 24.21 25.88
N ARG A 409 1.55 25.01 25.47
CA ARG A 409 2.92 24.55 25.18
C ARG A 409 3.57 23.87 26.38
N GLU A 410 3.48 24.44 27.56
CA GLU A 410 4.06 23.87 28.76
C GLU A 410 3.40 22.57 29.19
N ALA A 411 2.07 22.46 29.07
CA ALA A 411 1.35 21.24 29.33
C ALA A 411 1.79 20.11 28.36
N MET A 412 1.88 20.41 27.08
CA MET A 412 2.33 19.45 26.07
C MET A 412 3.78 18.99 26.30
N LEU A 413 4.68 19.91 26.61
CA LEU A 413 6.10 19.61 26.91
C LEU A 413 6.25 18.73 28.15
N ARG A 414 5.49 18.98 29.22
CA ARG A 414 5.54 18.18 30.46
C ARG A 414 5.18 16.71 30.21
N HIS A 415 4.35 16.45 29.22
CA HIS A 415 3.87 15.10 28.89
C HIS A 415 4.50 14.50 27.64
N GLY A 416 5.72 14.98 27.28
CA GLY A 416 6.58 14.35 26.30
C GLY A 416 6.33 14.71 24.84
N PHE A 417 5.45 15.67 24.56
CA PHE A 417 5.28 16.20 23.20
C PHE A 417 6.34 17.26 22.89
N LYS A 418 6.68 17.38 21.61
CA LYS A 418 7.59 18.41 21.07
C LYS A 418 6.80 19.34 20.17
N PRO A 419 6.95 20.67 20.31
CA PRO A 419 6.30 21.65 19.46
C PRO A 419 6.98 21.70 18.08
N LEU A 420 6.24 22.15 17.07
CA LEU A 420 6.79 22.61 15.81
C LEU A 420 7.16 24.10 15.93
N GLU A 421 8.28 24.50 15.34
CA GLU A 421 8.78 25.89 15.47
C GLU A 421 7.97 26.92 14.64
N THR A 422 7.13 26.45 13.73
CA THR A 422 6.34 27.29 12.82
C THR A 422 4.86 27.34 13.14
N GLU A 423 4.36 26.48 14.08
CA GLU A 423 2.94 26.33 14.35
C GLU A 423 2.67 26.16 15.85
N TRP A 424 1.97 27.09 16.49
CA TRP A 424 1.72 27.08 17.93
C TRP A 424 0.78 25.97 18.39
N TRP A 425 -0.02 25.43 17.49
CA TRP A 425 -1.00 24.36 17.73
C TRP A 425 -0.44 22.95 17.55
N HIS A 426 0.71 22.79 16.87
CA HIS A 426 1.24 21.53 16.39
C HIS A 426 2.23 20.89 17.36
N PHE A 427 1.93 19.65 17.76
CA PHE A 427 2.76 18.90 18.71
C PHE A 427 2.89 17.44 18.29
N THR A 428 4.12 16.93 18.30
CA THR A 428 4.44 15.53 18.00
C THR A 428 4.98 14.85 19.24
N LEU A 429 4.56 13.63 19.56
CA LEU A 429 5.12 12.83 20.67
C LEU A 429 6.63 12.62 20.45
N GLY A 430 7.44 12.87 21.49
CA GLY A 430 8.90 12.82 21.37
C GLY A 430 9.46 11.45 21.06
N GLU A 431 8.82 10.40 21.55
CA GLU A 431 9.15 9.00 21.27
C GLU A 431 8.00 8.36 20.48
N GLU A 432 8.00 8.60 19.17
CA GLU A 432 7.00 8.04 18.27
C GLU A 432 7.19 6.52 18.09
N PRO A 433 6.14 5.69 18.17
CA PRO A 433 6.26 4.25 17.88
C PRO A 433 6.58 3.98 16.42
N PHE A 434 6.27 4.92 15.51
CA PHE A 434 6.46 4.78 14.07
C PHE A 434 7.14 6.01 13.45
N PRO A 435 8.41 6.33 13.78
CA PRO A 435 9.05 7.57 13.34
C PRO A 435 9.26 7.66 11.81
N ASP A 436 9.32 6.53 11.12
CA ASP A 436 9.63 6.44 9.70
C ASP A 436 8.48 5.86 8.86
N ARG A 437 7.29 5.68 9.45
CA ARG A 437 6.16 5.06 8.77
C ARG A 437 5.00 6.03 8.55
N TYR A 438 4.57 6.15 7.31
CA TYR A 438 3.46 6.97 6.86
C TYR A 438 2.26 6.08 6.52
N PHE A 439 1.16 6.24 7.25
CA PHE A 439 -0.04 5.43 7.09
C PHE A 439 -1.01 6.05 6.09
N ASN A 440 -1.87 5.21 5.49
CA ASN A 440 -2.86 5.68 4.50
C ASN A 440 -4.23 4.98 4.65
N PHE A 441 -4.65 4.67 5.88
CA PHE A 441 -6.02 4.22 6.13
C PHE A 441 -6.92 5.43 6.44
N PRO A 442 -8.24 5.35 6.14
CA PRO A 442 -9.15 6.48 6.37
C PRO A 442 -9.34 6.80 7.85
N VAL A 443 -9.67 8.06 8.13
CA VAL A 443 -10.17 8.53 9.44
C VAL A 443 -11.66 8.25 9.50
N GLU A 444 -12.05 7.19 10.24
CA GLU A 444 -13.43 6.73 10.40
C GLU A 444 -13.67 5.99 11.72
#